data_b5353ebbca8993a8315daa7f6f60977e
#
_entry.id   b5353ebbca8993a8315daa7f6f60977e
#
_cell.length_a   1.000
_cell.length_b   1.000
_cell.length_c   1.000
_cell.angle_alpha   90.00
_cell.angle_beta   90.00
_cell.angle_gamma   90.00
#
_symmetry.space_group_name_H-M   'P 1'
#
loop_
_entity.id
_entity.type
_entity.pdbx_description
1 polymer ?
#
loop_
_entity_poly.entity_id
_entity_poly.type
_entity_poly.pdbx_seq_one_letter_code
_entity_poly.pdbx_strand_id
1 'polypeptide(L)'
;MVRLITLSAHIWHGFTADFPEGRALKEIIITKNEENQRLDKFLLKYMNKASKGFIYKMLRKKNIVLNGKKATGNEHLRKGDSVKLFLADDTIAKFQAAGKTVEENIKNTVKLDVIYEDQNVIFINKPSGMLSQKAKETDVSVVENVTAYLLE
;
A
#
# COMPACT_ATOMS: atom_id res chain seq x y z
N MET A 1 -6.13 9.77 -1.83
CA MET A 1 -5.40 10.52 -2.87
C MET A 1 -3.94 10.64 -2.43
N VAL A 2 -3.07 9.79 -2.92
CA VAL A 2 -1.64 9.78 -2.57
C VAL A 2 -0.94 10.77 -3.47
N ARG A 3 -0.45 11.88 -2.93
CA ARG A 3 0.39 12.82 -3.67
C ARG A 3 1.80 12.24 -3.82
N LEU A 4 2.15 11.85 -5.03
CA LEU A 4 3.54 11.64 -5.45
C LEU A 4 4.23 13.01 -5.53
N ILE A 5 5.16 13.27 -4.62
CA ILE A 5 6.06 14.41 -4.73
C ILE A 5 7.39 13.86 -5.25
N THR A 6 7.61 14.02 -6.54
CA THR A 6 8.95 13.92 -7.14
C THR A 6 9.71 15.19 -6.79
N LEU A 7 10.59 15.15 -5.80
CA LEU A 7 11.48 16.26 -5.49
C LEU A 7 12.81 16.09 -6.22
N SER A 8 13.08 17.10 -7.06
CA SER A 8 14.34 17.38 -7.73
C SER A 8 15.52 17.42 -6.74
N ALA A 9 16.65 16.85 -7.18
CA ALA A 9 17.89 16.68 -6.41
C ALA A 9 18.68 17.98 -6.23
N HIS A 10 18.14 18.96 -5.51
CA HIS A 10 18.95 20.12 -5.07
C HIS A 10 18.46 20.57 -3.70
N ILE A 11 19.38 20.55 -2.75
CA ILE A 11 19.41 21.05 -1.37
C ILE A 11 19.49 19.91 -0.33
N TRP A 12 20.67 19.30 -0.25
CA TRP A 12 21.12 18.65 1.01
C TRP A 12 22.63 18.80 1.14
N HIS A 13 23.07 19.93 1.71
CA HIS A 13 24.40 20.03 2.28
C HIS A 13 24.29 19.65 3.76
N GLY A 14 24.91 18.53 4.16
CA GLY A 14 25.20 18.27 5.55
C GLY A 14 24.86 16.91 6.15
N PHE A 15 24.80 15.82 5.36
CA PHE A 15 24.85 14.49 5.96
C PHE A 15 25.53 13.49 5.00
N THR A 16 26.85 13.36 5.13
CA THR A 16 27.60 12.29 4.45
C THR A 16 27.41 10.98 5.19
N ALA A 17 26.30 10.30 4.96
CA ALA A 17 26.18 8.88 5.19
C ALA A 17 26.39 8.18 3.85
N ASP A 18 27.38 7.31 3.82
CA ASP A 18 27.80 6.45 2.71
C ASP A 18 26.61 5.65 2.16
N PHE A 19 25.89 6.20 1.19
CA PHE A 19 24.79 5.52 0.51
C PHE A 19 25.31 4.96 -0.81
N PRO A 20 25.25 3.64 -1.03
CA PRO A 20 25.67 3.04 -2.29
C PRO A 20 24.82 3.62 -3.43
N GLU A 21 25.51 4.18 -4.43
CA GLU A 21 24.93 4.71 -5.66
C GLU A 21 24.03 3.67 -6.32
N GLY A 22 22.85 4.09 -6.79
CA GLY A 22 21.96 3.25 -7.60
C GLY A 22 20.73 2.68 -6.88
N ARG A 23 20.37 3.13 -5.67
CA ARG A 23 19.12 2.72 -5.02
C ARG A 23 18.06 3.80 -5.13
N ALA A 24 16.91 3.44 -5.67
CA ALA A 24 15.74 4.32 -5.64
C ALA A 24 15.32 4.63 -4.20
N LEU A 25 15.09 5.89 -3.91
CA LEU A 25 14.55 6.34 -2.63
C LEU A 25 13.03 6.49 -2.77
N LYS A 26 12.28 5.66 -2.07
CA LYS A 26 10.85 5.84 -1.91
C LYS A 26 10.55 6.31 -0.50
N GLU A 27 9.91 7.45 -0.37
CA GLU A 27 9.48 8.02 0.91
C GLU A 27 7.96 7.93 1.04
N ILE A 28 7.50 7.45 2.20
CA ILE A 28 6.09 7.31 2.53
C ILE A 28 5.84 8.11 3.79
N ILE A 29 4.95 9.09 3.69
CA ILE A 29 4.51 9.85 4.85
C ILE A 29 3.27 9.18 5.44
N ILE A 30 3.33 8.89 6.73
CA ILE A 30 2.24 8.23 7.46
C ILE A 30 1.05 9.18 7.60
N THR A 31 -0.10 8.73 7.15
CA THR A 31 -1.35 9.45 7.27
C THR A 31 -2.14 9.00 8.51
N LYS A 32 -3.32 9.58 8.74
CA LYS A 32 -4.21 9.19 9.84
C LYS A 32 -4.65 7.72 9.74
N ASN A 33 -4.69 7.15 8.53
CA ASN A 33 -5.13 5.76 8.31
C ASN A 33 -4.10 4.73 8.77
N GLU A 34 -2.81 5.11 8.77
CA GLU A 34 -1.69 4.24 9.16
C GLU A 34 -1.20 4.50 10.59
N GLU A 35 -1.78 5.50 11.25
CA GLU A 35 -1.42 5.87 12.62
C GLU A 35 -1.69 4.73 13.61
N ASN A 36 -0.89 4.67 14.69
CA ASN A 36 -1.00 3.69 15.79
C ASN A 36 -0.72 2.22 15.42
N GLN A 37 -0.42 1.90 14.17
CA GLN A 37 0.03 0.55 13.83
C GLN A 37 1.55 0.41 13.99
N ARG A 38 2.00 -0.82 14.18
CA ARG A 38 3.45 -1.11 14.25
C ARG A 38 4.07 -1.02 12.85
N LEU A 39 5.33 -0.54 12.79
CA LEU A 39 6.07 -0.40 11.55
C LEU A 39 6.19 -1.72 10.77
N ASP A 40 6.43 -2.85 11.44
CA ASP A 40 6.51 -4.15 10.77
C ASP A 40 5.19 -4.55 10.10
N LYS A 41 4.05 -4.30 10.76
CA LYS A 41 2.72 -4.58 10.18
C LYS A 41 2.42 -3.67 9.00
N PHE A 42 2.75 -2.38 9.10
CA PHE A 42 2.62 -1.44 7.99
C PHE A 42 3.45 -1.91 6.79
N LEU A 43 4.71 -2.26 6.99
CA LEU A 43 5.61 -2.72 5.93
C LEU A 43 5.13 -4.04 5.27
N LEU A 44 4.61 -4.99 6.06
CA LEU A 44 4.03 -6.23 5.55
C LEU A 44 2.75 -5.98 4.73
N LYS A 45 1.95 -4.99 5.11
CA LYS A 45 0.77 -4.58 4.34
C LYS A 45 1.18 -3.86 3.04
N TYR A 46 2.19 -3.00 3.11
CA TYR A 46 2.70 -2.24 1.97
C TYR A 46 3.41 -3.12 0.95
N MET A 47 4.19 -4.11 1.42
CA MET A 47 4.87 -5.14 0.62
C MET A 47 4.27 -6.51 0.95
N ASN A 48 3.03 -6.73 0.54
CA ASN A 48 2.21 -7.87 0.96
C ASN A 48 2.73 -9.26 0.52
N LYS A 49 3.61 -9.31 -0.49
CA LYS A 49 4.33 -10.53 -0.90
C LYS A 49 5.69 -10.71 -0.21
N ALA A 50 6.12 -9.72 0.57
CA ALA A 50 7.39 -9.83 1.28
C ALA A 50 7.24 -10.71 2.53
N SER A 51 8.19 -11.61 2.72
CA SER A 51 8.26 -12.38 3.97
C SER A 51 8.64 -11.48 5.15
N LYS A 52 8.16 -11.81 6.35
CA LYS A 52 8.54 -11.13 7.59
C LYS A 52 10.07 -11.07 7.76
N GLY A 53 10.77 -12.16 7.44
CA GLY A 53 12.23 -12.23 7.48
C GLY A 53 12.90 -11.24 6.56
N PHE A 54 12.35 -11.01 5.34
CA PHE A 54 12.85 -10.00 4.42
C PHE A 54 12.73 -8.59 5.01
N ILE A 55 11.56 -8.22 5.57
CA ILE A 55 11.33 -6.91 6.20
C ILE A 55 12.36 -6.65 7.31
N TYR A 56 12.52 -7.60 8.24
CA TYR A 56 13.48 -7.44 9.34
C TYR A 56 14.93 -7.39 8.85
N LYS A 57 15.29 -8.11 7.79
CA LYS A 57 16.60 -8.02 7.15
C LYS A 57 16.84 -6.62 6.59
N MET A 58 15.82 -6.00 5.96
CA MET A 58 15.93 -4.65 5.40
C MET A 58 16.02 -3.57 6.48
N LEU A 59 15.26 -3.69 7.55
CA LEU A 59 15.37 -2.81 8.73
C LEU A 59 16.77 -2.90 9.38
N ARG A 60 17.28 -4.12 9.60
CA ARG A 60 18.62 -4.34 10.17
C ARG A 60 19.73 -3.73 9.33
N LYS A 61 19.62 -3.82 7.99
CA LYS A 61 20.58 -3.27 7.02
C LYS A 61 20.41 -1.77 6.79
N LYS A 62 19.49 -1.09 7.47
CA LYS A 62 19.12 0.33 7.26
C LYS A 62 18.63 0.63 5.82
N ASN A 63 18.18 -0.38 5.09
CA ASN A 63 17.52 -0.19 3.80
C ASN A 63 16.08 0.31 3.96
N ILE A 64 15.53 0.18 5.17
CA ILE A 64 14.26 0.80 5.59
C ILE A 64 14.56 1.56 6.88
N VAL A 65 14.18 2.83 6.91
CA VAL A 65 14.40 3.69 8.07
C VAL A 65 13.12 4.46 8.41
N LEU A 66 12.95 4.78 9.68
CA LEU A 66 11.85 5.60 10.19
C LEU A 66 12.42 6.95 10.67
N ASN A 67 11.90 8.06 10.12
CA ASN A 67 12.35 9.41 10.44
C ASN A 67 13.89 9.57 10.30
N GLY A 68 14.48 8.92 9.28
CA GLY A 68 15.93 8.93 9.04
C GLY A 68 16.75 8.09 10.01
N LYS A 69 16.13 7.40 10.97
CA LYS A 69 16.81 6.57 11.97
C LYS A 69 16.59 5.08 11.70
N LYS A 70 17.54 4.26 12.16
CA LYS A 70 17.39 2.80 12.13
C LYS A 70 16.18 2.40 12.98
N ALA A 71 15.32 1.56 12.42
CA ALA A 71 14.16 1.02 13.10
C ALA A 71 14.29 -0.49 13.31
N THR A 72 13.58 -1.01 14.31
CA THR A 72 13.53 -2.43 14.68
C THR A 72 12.28 -3.14 14.15
N GLY A 73 11.24 -2.36 13.77
CA GLY A 73 9.95 -2.85 13.30
C GLY A 73 8.85 -2.83 14.37
N ASN A 74 9.23 -2.64 15.64
CA ASN A 74 8.26 -2.63 16.75
C ASN A 74 7.70 -1.23 17.05
N GLU A 75 8.26 -0.20 16.42
CA GLU A 75 7.87 1.19 16.60
C GLU A 75 6.41 1.40 16.17
N HIS A 76 5.67 2.16 16.96
CA HIS A 76 4.33 2.62 16.62
C HIS A 76 4.42 3.87 15.75
N LEU A 77 3.79 3.82 14.61
CA LEU A 77 3.75 4.92 13.66
C LEU A 77 2.82 6.03 14.14
N ARG A 78 3.22 7.27 13.90
CA ARG A 78 2.44 8.47 14.16
C ARG A 78 2.16 9.21 12.86
N LYS A 79 1.06 9.93 12.81
CA LYS A 79 0.77 10.81 11.67
C LYS A 79 1.95 11.78 11.44
N GLY A 80 2.42 11.86 10.21
CA GLY A 80 3.55 12.69 9.81
C GLY A 80 4.92 11.99 9.87
N ASP A 81 5.01 10.77 10.39
CA ASP A 81 6.24 9.99 10.34
C ASP A 81 6.64 9.70 8.88
N SER A 82 7.95 9.74 8.61
CA SER A 82 8.53 9.42 7.32
C SER A 82 9.18 8.05 7.33
N VAL A 83 8.67 7.15 6.51
CA VAL A 83 9.27 5.83 6.24
C VAL A 83 10.01 5.91 4.90
N LYS A 84 11.34 5.75 4.93
CA LYS A 84 12.18 5.76 3.72
C LYS A 84 12.63 4.35 3.38
N LEU A 85 12.46 3.98 2.11
CA LEU A 85 12.83 2.68 1.56
C LEU A 85 13.95 2.90 0.55
N PHE A 86 15.15 2.40 0.86
CA PHE A 86 16.32 2.39 -0.02
C PHE A 86 16.39 1.03 -0.74
N LEU A 87 15.38 0.76 -1.57
CA LEU A 87 15.24 -0.49 -2.33
C LEU A 87 15.09 -0.15 -3.80
N ALA A 88 15.58 -1.04 -4.69
CA ALA A 88 15.32 -0.88 -6.11
C ALA A 88 13.82 -0.98 -6.38
N ASP A 89 13.32 -0.15 -7.33
CA ASP A 89 11.90 -0.12 -7.69
C ASP A 89 11.38 -1.50 -8.12
N ASP A 90 12.19 -2.27 -8.86
CA ASP A 90 11.89 -3.66 -9.22
C ASP A 90 11.69 -4.57 -8.00
N THR A 91 12.45 -4.32 -6.92
CA THR A 91 12.30 -5.08 -5.68
C THR A 91 11.00 -4.73 -4.97
N ILE A 92 10.66 -3.45 -4.94
CA ILE A 92 9.40 -2.97 -4.36
C ILE A 92 8.23 -3.53 -5.17
N ALA A 93 8.28 -3.44 -6.50
CA ALA A 93 7.25 -3.97 -7.40
C ALA A 93 7.05 -5.49 -7.27
N LYS A 94 8.14 -6.26 -7.11
CA LYS A 94 8.06 -7.72 -6.87
C LYS A 94 7.35 -8.08 -5.56
N PHE A 95 7.49 -7.24 -4.53
CA PHE A 95 6.91 -7.49 -3.21
C PHE A 95 5.61 -6.74 -2.96
N GLN A 96 5.29 -5.74 -3.76
CA GLN A 96 3.93 -5.30 -3.91
C GLN A 96 3.25 -6.35 -4.81
N ALA A 97 2.21 -7.05 -4.29
CA ALA A 97 1.29 -7.61 -5.25
C ALA A 97 0.89 -6.41 -6.10
N ALA A 98 1.11 -6.50 -7.41
CA ALA A 98 0.27 -5.73 -8.30
C ALA A 98 -1.15 -6.05 -7.80
N GLY A 99 -1.75 -5.14 -7.06
CA GLY A 99 -3.18 -5.15 -6.98
C GLY A 99 -3.56 -5.29 -8.44
N LYS A 100 -4.21 -6.39 -8.82
CA LYS A 100 -4.74 -6.53 -10.17
C LYS A 100 -5.33 -5.17 -10.41
N THR A 101 -4.78 -4.46 -11.40
CA THR A 101 -5.23 -3.11 -11.72
C THR A 101 -6.73 -3.26 -11.82
N VAL A 102 -7.45 -2.39 -11.13
CA VAL A 102 -8.91 -2.43 -11.08
C VAL A 102 -9.50 -2.60 -12.50
N GLU A 103 -8.76 -2.17 -13.52
CA GLU A 103 -9.02 -2.35 -14.95
C GLU A 103 -9.12 -3.81 -15.43
N GLU A 104 -8.42 -4.78 -14.84
CA GLU A 104 -8.57 -6.20 -15.22
C GLU A 104 -9.85 -6.85 -14.63
N ASN A 105 -10.40 -6.28 -13.56
CA ASN A 105 -11.62 -6.77 -12.92
C ASN A 105 -12.90 -6.22 -13.56
N ILE A 106 -12.83 -5.10 -14.31
CA ILE A 106 -13.99 -4.46 -14.95
C ILE A 106 -14.62 -5.35 -16.03
N LYS A 107 -13.88 -6.28 -16.63
CA LYS A 107 -14.39 -7.13 -17.73
C LYS A 107 -15.49 -8.13 -17.35
N ASN A 108 -15.71 -8.37 -16.06
CA ASN A 108 -16.70 -9.34 -15.56
C ASN A 108 -17.65 -8.73 -14.51
N THR A 109 -17.88 -7.42 -14.52
CA THR A 109 -18.78 -6.79 -13.55
C THR A 109 -20.24 -7.10 -13.90
N VAL A 110 -20.97 -7.62 -12.94
CA VAL A 110 -22.43 -7.74 -13.00
C VAL A 110 -23.00 -6.38 -12.63
N LYS A 111 -23.95 -5.88 -13.43
CA LYS A 111 -24.66 -4.63 -13.12
C LYS A 111 -25.21 -4.69 -11.68
N LEU A 112 -24.78 -3.74 -10.85
CA LEU A 112 -25.27 -3.63 -9.48
C LEU A 112 -26.70 -3.07 -9.47
N ASP A 113 -27.54 -3.68 -8.66
CA ASP A 113 -28.87 -3.17 -8.35
C ASP A 113 -28.76 -2.30 -7.08
N VAL A 114 -28.51 -0.98 -7.30
CA VAL A 114 -28.34 -0.01 -6.21
C VAL A 114 -29.72 0.49 -5.79
N ILE A 115 -30.06 0.26 -4.52
CA ILE A 115 -31.33 0.68 -3.91
C ILE A 115 -31.22 2.11 -3.39
N TYR A 116 -30.08 2.47 -2.80
CA TYR A 116 -29.81 3.77 -2.22
C TYR A 116 -28.31 4.05 -2.17
N GLU A 117 -27.93 5.29 -2.38
CA GLU A 117 -26.55 5.75 -2.29
C GLU A 117 -26.48 7.19 -1.77
N ASP A 118 -25.50 7.45 -0.89
CA ASP A 118 -25.11 8.78 -0.47
C ASP A 118 -23.57 8.86 -0.30
N GLN A 119 -23.05 9.96 0.26
CA GLN A 119 -21.62 10.19 0.42
C GLN A 119 -20.91 9.19 1.37
N ASN A 120 -21.65 8.42 2.16
CA ASN A 120 -21.12 7.58 3.22
C ASN A 120 -21.52 6.10 3.08
N VAL A 121 -22.66 5.81 2.44
CA VAL A 121 -23.21 4.46 2.37
C VAL A 121 -23.83 4.16 1.01
N ILE A 122 -23.74 2.90 0.60
CA ILE A 122 -24.43 2.35 -0.57
C ILE A 122 -25.20 1.10 -0.13
N PHE A 123 -26.51 1.04 -0.48
CA PHE A 123 -27.33 -0.15 -0.31
C PHE A 123 -27.57 -0.80 -1.66
N ILE A 124 -27.26 -2.07 -1.75
CA ILE A 124 -27.42 -2.86 -2.98
C ILE A 124 -28.36 -4.04 -2.73
N ASN A 125 -29.13 -4.40 -3.73
CA ASN A 125 -29.87 -5.65 -3.75
C ASN A 125 -28.94 -6.76 -4.26
N LYS A 126 -28.36 -7.52 -3.32
CA LYS A 126 -27.41 -8.58 -3.66
C LYS A 126 -28.14 -9.77 -4.31
N PRO A 127 -27.79 -10.16 -5.55
CA PRO A 127 -28.38 -11.35 -6.18
C PRO A 127 -28.14 -12.62 -5.36
N SER A 128 -29.12 -13.52 -5.37
CA SER A 128 -28.95 -14.85 -4.77
C SER A 128 -27.79 -15.59 -5.44
N GLY A 129 -26.98 -16.27 -4.63
CA GLY A 129 -25.81 -17.00 -5.11
C GLY A 129 -24.54 -16.17 -5.30
N MET A 130 -24.61 -14.83 -5.32
CA MET A 130 -23.41 -14.00 -5.37
C MET A 130 -22.68 -14.01 -4.02
N LEU A 131 -21.37 -14.18 -4.04
CA LEU A 131 -20.53 -14.12 -2.84
C LEU A 131 -20.40 -12.65 -2.38
N SER A 132 -20.40 -12.41 -1.06
CA SER A 132 -20.10 -11.09 -0.51
C SER A 132 -18.63 -10.73 -0.69
N GLN A 133 -17.75 -11.71 -0.47
CA GLN A 133 -16.30 -11.61 -0.67
C GLN A 133 -15.82 -12.85 -1.42
N LYS A 134 -14.71 -12.73 -2.15
CA LYS A 134 -14.08 -13.87 -2.83
C LYS A 134 -13.63 -14.94 -1.85
N ALA A 135 -13.89 -16.20 -2.18
CA ALA A 135 -13.26 -17.35 -1.56
C ALA A 135 -12.02 -17.80 -2.36
N LYS A 136 -12.05 -17.63 -3.69
CA LYS A 136 -10.95 -17.92 -4.63
C LYS A 136 -10.70 -16.72 -5.53
N GLU A 137 -9.50 -16.63 -6.12
CA GLU A 137 -9.14 -15.52 -7.03
C GLU A 137 -10.03 -15.42 -8.27
N THR A 138 -10.61 -16.53 -8.69
CA THR A 138 -11.51 -16.60 -9.87
C THR A 138 -12.94 -16.17 -9.57
N ASP A 139 -13.31 -16.04 -8.30
CA ASP A 139 -14.68 -15.74 -7.90
C ASP A 139 -15.02 -14.26 -8.19
N VAL A 140 -16.26 -14.01 -8.58
CA VAL A 140 -16.84 -12.66 -8.65
C VAL A 140 -17.64 -12.43 -7.38
N SER A 141 -17.39 -11.33 -6.69
CA SER A 141 -18.09 -11.01 -5.44
C SER A 141 -18.66 -9.59 -5.45
N VAL A 142 -19.53 -9.32 -4.48
CA VAL A 142 -20.12 -7.98 -4.30
C VAL A 142 -19.05 -6.90 -4.16
N VAL A 143 -17.97 -7.18 -3.41
CA VAL A 143 -16.90 -6.20 -3.15
C VAL A 143 -16.25 -5.73 -4.45
N GLU A 144 -15.95 -6.63 -5.41
CA GLU A 144 -15.38 -6.23 -6.70
C GLU A 144 -16.35 -5.39 -7.52
N ASN A 145 -17.63 -5.78 -7.56
CA ASN A 145 -18.65 -5.05 -8.32
C ASN A 145 -18.87 -3.65 -7.74
N VAL A 146 -18.95 -3.51 -6.41
CA VAL A 146 -19.07 -2.19 -5.75
C VAL A 146 -17.82 -1.36 -5.99
N THR A 147 -16.63 -1.97 -5.89
CA THR A 147 -15.37 -1.24 -6.14
C THR A 147 -15.30 -0.73 -7.57
N ALA A 148 -15.71 -1.54 -8.55
CA ALA A 148 -15.77 -1.11 -9.96
C ALA A 148 -16.77 0.03 -10.17
N TYR A 149 -17.96 -0.08 -9.58
CA TYR A 149 -19.01 0.94 -9.66
C TYR A 149 -18.57 2.30 -9.11
N LEU A 150 -17.83 2.32 -7.98
CA LEU A 150 -17.35 3.56 -7.36
C LEU A 150 -16.15 4.21 -8.08
N LEU A 151 -15.61 3.56 -9.10
CA LEU A 151 -14.47 4.04 -9.89
C LEU A 151 -14.86 4.54 -11.28
N GLU A 152 -16.12 4.33 -11.70
CA GLU A 152 -16.74 4.92 -12.91
C GLU A 152 -17.07 6.40 -12.68
#